data_5922f30705b65330f27868dd208343fd
#
_entry.id   5922f30705b65330f27868dd208343fd
#
_cell.length_a   1.000
_cell.length_b   1.000
_cell.length_c   1.000
_cell.angle_alpha   90.00
_cell.angle_beta   90.00
_cell.angle_gamma   90.00
#
_symmetry.space_group_name_H-M   'P 1'
#
loop_
_entity.id
_entity.type
_entity.pdbx_description
1 polymer ?
#
loop_
_entity_poly.entity_id
_entity_poly.type
_entity_poly.pdbx_seq_one_letter_code
_entity_poly.pdbx_strand_id
1 'polypeptide(L)'
;IAFVINKCDHENADFERTFNELKEVFGNKCTLFQYPINAGKDFNAAIDVLQGKMLVWKAEGGAPEAKDIPESEKATVEEIRAQLLEWAAESDETIMDKYFEQGTLSDEELMQGLQTVFAEGSMYPVICTSGLKDMGIRRLMGFLGEMTPSVAEAPKPITVDAKEVTPDPAAPASAFIFKTSVEPHIGDVNYFKVMQGTLRTGDDVVNVDRGTKERISQLYSVAGSIRVPVDEVAAG
;
A
#
# COMPACT_ATOMS: atom_id res chain seq x y z
N ILE A 1 5.74 3.24 -2.68
CA ILE A 1 6.13 1.84 -2.34
C ILE A 1 5.92 1.62 -0.85
N ALA A 2 5.25 0.52 -0.48
CA ALA A 2 5.18 0.04 0.90
C ALA A 2 5.70 -1.41 0.95
N PHE A 3 6.48 -1.73 1.98
CA PHE A 3 6.99 -3.08 2.19
C PHE A 3 6.16 -3.81 3.25
N VAL A 4 5.76 -5.03 2.93
CA VAL A 4 5.05 -5.91 3.86
C VAL A 4 5.92 -7.13 4.12
N ILE A 5 6.52 -7.19 5.31
CA ILE A 5 7.26 -8.37 5.78
C ILE A 5 6.22 -9.38 6.27
N ASN A 6 5.91 -10.33 5.42
CA ASN A 6 4.91 -11.36 5.68
C ASN A 6 5.52 -12.63 6.26
N LYS A 7 4.69 -13.54 6.74
CA LYS A 7 5.07 -14.81 7.36
C LYS A 7 5.87 -14.65 8.67
N CYS A 8 5.56 -13.59 9.43
CA CYS A 8 6.19 -13.38 10.74
C CYS A 8 5.93 -14.53 11.73
N ASP A 9 4.98 -15.41 11.44
CA ASP A 9 4.65 -16.63 12.18
C ASP A 9 5.45 -17.88 11.78
N HIS A 10 6.31 -17.76 10.76
CA HIS A 10 7.13 -18.91 10.30
C HIS A 10 8.27 -19.18 11.28
N GLU A 11 8.60 -20.46 11.52
CA GLU A 11 9.65 -20.85 12.49
C GLU A 11 11.04 -20.27 12.20
N ASN A 12 11.33 -19.94 10.94
CA ASN A 12 12.58 -19.33 10.50
C ASN A 12 12.41 -17.84 10.19
N ALA A 13 11.34 -17.20 10.71
CA ALA A 13 11.15 -15.77 10.51
C ALA A 13 12.24 -14.99 11.26
N ASP A 14 12.93 -14.14 10.53
CA ASP A 14 13.91 -13.19 11.06
C ASP A 14 13.57 -11.81 10.51
N PHE A 15 12.80 -11.07 11.30
CA PHE A 15 12.30 -9.76 10.91
C PHE A 15 13.43 -8.73 10.81
N GLU A 16 14.32 -8.71 11.79
CA GLU A 16 15.43 -7.73 11.83
C GLU A 16 16.37 -7.90 10.63
N ARG A 17 16.73 -9.13 10.32
CA ARG A 17 17.55 -9.44 9.16
C ARG A 17 16.85 -8.98 7.86
N THR A 18 15.57 -9.30 7.69
CA THR A 18 14.81 -8.91 6.50
C THR A 18 14.70 -7.39 6.38
N PHE A 19 14.47 -6.69 7.50
CA PHE A 19 14.44 -5.24 7.51
C PHE A 19 15.81 -4.63 7.16
N ASN A 20 16.90 -5.19 7.67
CA ASN A 20 18.24 -4.74 7.35
C ASN A 20 18.58 -4.97 5.86
N GLU A 21 18.20 -6.10 5.29
CA GLU A 21 18.32 -6.37 3.85
C GLU A 21 17.54 -5.34 3.00
N LEU A 22 16.33 -4.92 3.45
CA LEU A 22 15.61 -3.82 2.81
C LEU A 22 16.38 -2.50 2.88
N LYS A 23 16.97 -2.17 4.03
CA LYS A 23 17.79 -0.96 4.21
C LYS A 23 19.06 -0.98 3.36
N GLU A 24 19.68 -2.12 3.18
CA GLU A 24 20.84 -2.26 2.28
C GLU A 24 20.49 -1.94 0.83
N VAL A 25 19.29 -2.32 0.36
CA VAL A 25 18.88 -2.13 -1.04
C VAL A 25 18.26 -0.74 -1.26
N PHE A 26 17.42 -0.27 -0.35
CA PHE A 26 16.60 0.93 -0.52
C PHE A 26 17.05 2.11 0.35
N GLY A 27 18.07 1.92 1.17
CA GLY A 27 18.65 2.95 2.03
C GLY A 27 17.73 3.37 3.19
N ASN A 28 17.94 4.59 3.64
CA ASN A 28 17.24 5.16 4.79
C ASN A 28 15.75 5.47 4.52
N LYS A 29 15.28 5.29 3.28
CA LYS A 29 13.86 5.45 2.95
C LYS A 29 12.96 4.41 3.62
N CYS A 30 13.51 3.23 3.98
CA CYS A 30 12.77 2.19 4.68
C CYS A 30 12.56 2.57 6.15
N THR A 31 11.32 2.85 6.53
CA THR A 31 10.96 3.28 7.88
C THR A 31 9.94 2.34 8.49
N LEU A 32 10.16 1.92 9.73
CA LEU A 32 9.25 1.03 10.44
C LEU A 32 7.97 1.77 10.84
N PHE A 33 6.83 1.23 10.44
CA PHE A 33 5.51 1.61 10.94
C PHE A 33 4.96 0.58 11.92
N GLN A 34 5.37 -0.68 11.70
CA GLN A 34 5.08 -1.78 12.61
C GLN A 34 6.26 -2.73 12.68
N TYR A 35 6.46 -3.34 13.84
CA TYR A 35 7.42 -4.43 14.02
C TYR A 35 6.90 -5.50 14.97
N PRO A 36 7.26 -6.79 14.79
CA PRO A 36 6.80 -7.87 15.64
C PRO A 36 7.55 -7.88 16.97
N ILE A 37 6.85 -8.23 18.05
CA ILE A 37 7.48 -8.46 19.36
C ILE A 37 8.13 -9.84 19.42
N ASN A 38 7.51 -10.83 18.80
CA ASN A 38 7.90 -12.22 18.86
C ASN A 38 7.74 -12.90 17.49
N ALA A 39 8.61 -12.55 16.54
CA ALA A 39 8.66 -13.26 15.28
C ALA A 39 8.98 -14.75 15.47
N GLY A 40 8.38 -15.61 14.63
CA GLY A 40 8.51 -17.05 14.73
C GLY A 40 7.19 -17.74 15.06
N LYS A 41 7.26 -19.01 15.49
CA LYS A 41 6.08 -19.85 15.76
C LYS A 41 5.07 -19.23 16.71
N ASP A 42 5.55 -18.44 17.66
CA ASP A 42 4.75 -17.80 18.69
C ASP A 42 4.32 -16.37 18.34
N PHE A 43 4.48 -15.98 17.07
CA PHE A 43 4.06 -14.66 16.62
C PHE A 43 2.58 -14.41 16.89
N ASN A 44 2.32 -13.43 17.75
CA ASN A 44 0.98 -13.02 18.12
C ASN A 44 0.88 -11.54 18.51
N ALA A 45 1.99 -10.79 18.45
CA ALA A 45 1.98 -9.38 18.82
C ALA A 45 2.91 -8.55 17.94
N ALA A 46 2.48 -7.32 17.67
CA ALA A 46 3.27 -6.31 16.97
C ALA A 46 3.07 -4.93 17.60
N ILE A 47 4.10 -4.10 17.56
CA ILE A 47 3.98 -2.68 17.90
C ILE A 47 3.54 -1.92 16.65
N ASP A 48 2.50 -1.11 16.77
CA ASP A 48 2.10 -0.09 15.81
C ASP A 48 2.61 1.27 16.31
N VAL A 49 3.66 1.75 15.70
CA VAL A 49 4.35 2.99 16.14
C VAL A 49 3.47 4.20 15.88
N LEU A 50 2.73 4.21 14.76
CA LEU A 50 1.88 5.32 14.39
C LEU A 50 0.70 5.48 15.36
N GLN A 51 0.07 4.36 15.74
CA GLN A 51 -1.02 4.35 16.72
C GLN A 51 -0.53 4.43 18.17
N GLY A 52 0.75 4.20 18.44
CA GLY A 52 1.30 4.15 19.79
C GLY A 52 0.72 3.01 20.62
N LYS A 53 0.46 1.85 19.99
CA LYS A 53 -0.16 0.68 20.65
C LYS A 53 0.55 -0.62 20.30
N MET A 54 0.48 -1.58 21.23
CA MET A 54 0.79 -2.97 20.95
C MET A 54 -0.50 -3.70 20.53
N LEU A 55 -0.48 -4.28 19.36
CA LEU A 55 -1.57 -5.09 18.81
C LEU A 55 -1.31 -6.56 19.13
N VAL A 56 -2.25 -7.20 19.83
CA VAL A 56 -2.12 -8.60 20.27
C VAL A 56 -3.25 -9.42 19.67
N TRP A 57 -2.89 -10.50 18.96
CA TRP A 57 -3.84 -11.40 18.33
C TRP A 57 -4.03 -12.68 19.14
N LYS A 58 -5.20 -13.25 19.05
CA LYS A 58 -5.48 -14.61 19.45
C LYS A 58 -4.90 -15.60 18.43
N ALA A 59 -4.82 -16.87 18.80
CA ALA A 59 -4.26 -17.91 17.93
C ALA A 59 -4.97 -18.06 16.58
N GLU A 60 -6.28 -17.79 16.54
CA GLU A 60 -7.14 -17.79 15.35
C GLU A 60 -7.00 -16.52 14.48
N GLY A 61 -6.24 -15.53 14.92
CA GLY A 61 -6.05 -14.27 14.18
C GLY A 61 -7.23 -13.32 14.26
N GLY A 62 -7.40 -12.51 13.20
CA GLY A 62 -8.51 -11.57 13.06
C GLY A 62 -8.25 -10.21 13.69
N ALA A 63 -9.23 -9.67 14.43
CA ALA A 63 -9.11 -8.37 15.08
C ALA A 63 -8.20 -8.45 16.30
N PRO A 64 -7.17 -7.57 16.42
CA PRO A 64 -6.31 -7.54 17.59
C PRO A 64 -6.96 -6.87 18.80
N GLU A 65 -6.46 -7.19 19.96
CA GLU A 65 -6.63 -6.38 21.16
C GLU A 65 -5.53 -5.32 21.19
N ALA A 66 -5.89 -4.05 21.33
CA ALA A 66 -4.93 -2.96 21.47
C ALA A 66 -4.55 -2.82 22.95
N LYS A 67 -3.24 -2.88 23.23
CA LYS A 67 -2.65 -2.71 24.56
C LYS A 67 -1.66 -1.57 24.58
N ASP A 68 -1.33 -1.11 25.77
CA ASP A 68 -0.26 -0.13 25.92
C ASP A 68 1.11 -0.76 25.60
N ILE A 69 2.00 0.07 25.10
CA ILE A 69 3.36 -0.35 24.74
C ILE A 69 4.11 -0.77 26.00
N PRO A 70 4.71 -1.97 26.04
CA PRO A 70 5.53 -2.42 27.16
C PRO A 70 6.69 -1.46 27.44
N GLU A 71 7.09 -1.35 28.71
CA GLU A 71 8.20 -0.47 29.12
C GLU A 71 9.51 -0.79 28.36
N SER A 72 9.76 -2.07 28.08
CA SER A 72 10.92 -2.52 27.32
C SER A 72 10.99 -1.99 25.89
N GLU A 73 9.85 -1.64 25.30
CA GLU A 73 9.73 -1.21 23.89
C GLU A 73 9.66 0.32 23.74
N LYS A 74 9.44 1.05 24.83
CA LYS A 74 9.23 2.50 24.75
C LYS A 74 10.39 3.25 24.09
N ALA A 75 11.62 2.93 24.45
CA ALA A 75 12.79 3.59 23.88
C ALA A 75 12.89 3.37 22.36
N THR A 76 12.65 2.14 21.90
CA THR A 76 12.62 1.80 20.47
C THR A 76 11.51 2.53 19.74
N VAL A 77 10.31 2.58 20.35
CA VAL A 77 9.16 3.29 19.77
C VAL A 77 9.43 4.80 19.67
N GLU A 78 10.03 5.40 20.69
CA GLU A 78 10.39 6.82 20.70
C GLU A 78 11.41 7.14 19.60
N GLU A 79 12.42 6.28 19.38
CA GLU A 79 13.39 6.43 18.30
C GLU A 79 12.72 6.36 16.93
N ILE A 80 11.87 5.35 16.72
CA ILE A 80 11.17 5.22 15.42
C ILE A 80 10.17 6.37 15.21
N ARG A 81 9.46 6.80 16.27
CA ARG A 81 8.54 7.92 16.19
C ARG A 81 9.26 9.23 15.86
N ALA A 82 10.46 9.45 16.39
CA ALA A 82 11.28 10.58 16.02
C ALA A 82 11.62 10.59 14.52
N GLN A 83 11.98 9.44 13.95
CA GLN A 83 12.20 9.30 12.51
C GLN A 83 10.92 9.61 11.69
N LEU A 84 9.74 9.19 12.16
CA LEU A 84 8.47 9.52 11.49
C LEU A 84 8.16 11.01 11.55
N LEU A 85 8.47 11.68 12.66
CA LEU A 85 8.33 13.13 12.79
C LEU A 85 9.28 13.89 11.86
N GLU A 86 10.53 13.43 11.73
CA GLU A 86 11.51 13.99 10.78
C GLU A 86 11.01 13.86 9.33
N TRP A 87 10.53 12.67 8.93
CA TRP A 87 9.94 12.48 7.61
C TRP A 87 8.75 13.39 7.35
N ALA A 88 7.85 13.53 8.33
CA ALA A 88 6.70 14.42 8.19
C ALA A 88 7.13 15.88 8.09
N ALA A 89 8.14 16.31 8.85
CA ALA A 89 8.67 17.68 8.80
C ALA A 89 9.31 18.00 7.45
N GLU A 90 9.95 17.03 6.80
CA GLU A 90 10.55 17.23 5.46
C GLU A 90 9.52 17.42 4.34
N SER A 91 8.22 17.17 4.61
CA SER A 91 7.18 17.26 3.58
C SER A 91 6.81 18.67 3.14
N ASP A 92 6.91 19.63 4.03
CA ASP A 92 6.46 21.02 3.82
C ASP A 92 7.16 21.99 4.78
N GLU A 93 7.52 23.18 4.30
CA GLU A 93 8.20 24.22 5.12
C GLU A 93 7.37 24.62 6.36
N THR A 94 6.05 24.66 6.25
CA THR A 94 5.17 25.04 7.37
C THR A 94 5.18 23.96 8.47
N ILE A 95 5.19 22.69 8.09
CA ILE A 95 5.28 21.57 9.03
C ILE A 95 6.67 21.53 9.66
N MET A 96 7.71 21.79 8.87
CA MET A 96 9.09 21.87 9.33
C MET A 96 9.28 22.97 10.38
N ASP A 97 8.79 24.18 10.13
CA ASP A 97 8.86 25.30 11.06
C ASP A 97 8.19 24.97 12.40
N LYS A 98 7.00 24.36 12.36
CA LYS A 98 6.30 23.92 13.58
C LYS A 98 7.08 22.87 14.36
N TYR A 99 7.68 21.91 13.65
CA TYR A 99 8.50 20.88 14.29
C TYR A 99 9.72 21.48 14.99
N PHE A 100 10.39 22.46 14.37
CA PHE A 100 11.52 23.17 14.98
C PHE A 100 11.12 24.03 16.18
N GLU A 101 9.93 24.65 16.15
CA GLU A 101 9.44 25.48 17.25
C GLU A 101 8.96 24.66 18.45
N GLN A 102 8.29 23.53 18.22
CA GLN A 102 7.58 22.76 19.24
C GLN A 102 8.27 21.45 19.63
N GLY A 103 9.21 20.97 18.81
CA GLY A 103 9.86 19.66 18.98
C GLY A 103 8.95 18.46 18.71
N THR A 104 7.71 18.71 18.26
CA THR A 104 6.72 17.66 17.95
C THR A 104 5.68 18.19 16.95
N LEU A 105 4.86 17.30 16.41
CA LEU A 105 3.72 17.59 15.55
C LEU A 105 2.45 17.02 16.16
N SER A 106 1.30 17.62 15.86
CA SER A 106 0.00 16.97 16.13
C SER A 106 -0.15 15.69 15.29
N ASP A 107 -1.04 14.78 15.70
CA ASP A 107 -1.29 13.54 14.95
C ASP A 107 -1.80 13.82 13.52
N GLU A 108 -2.56 14.91 13.33
CA GLU A 108 -3.05 15.35 12.02
C GLU A 108 -1.90 15.84 11.12
N GLU A 109 -1.01 16.68 11.65
CA GLU A 109 0.16 17.19 10.93
C GLU A 109 1.16 16.06 10.59
N LEU A 110 1.38 15.16 11.54
CA LEU A 110 2.19 13.96 11.32
C LEU A 110 1.62 13.13 10.16
N MET A 111 0.32 12.83 10.19
CA MET A 111 -0.32 12.04 9.13
C MET A 111 -0.25 12.74 7.77
N GLN A 112 -0.54 14.03 7.71
CA GLN A 112 -0.47 14.83 6.48
C GLN A 112 0.94 14.82 5.88
N GLY A 113 1.95 15.05 6.70
CA GLY A 113 3.35 15.03 6.26
C GLY A 113 3.77 13.65 5.75
N LEU A 114 3.43 12.58 6.50
CA LEU A 114 3.74 11.20 6.10
C LEU A 114 3.03 10.80 4.80
N GLN A 115 1.77 11.21 4.59
CA GLN A 115 1.06 10.98 3.33
C GLN A 115 1.75 11.65 2.15
N THR A 116 2.23 12.87 2.31
CA THR A 116 2.96 13.61 1.27
C THR A 116 4.25 12.89 0.88
N VAL A 117 5.14 12.59 1.83
CA VAL A 117 6.42 11.93 1.54
C VAL A 117 6.25 10.50 1.01
N PHE A 118 5.17 9.81 1.41
CA PHE A 118 4.81 8.52 0.87
C PHE A 118 4.35 8.61 -0.59
N ALA A 119 3.48 9.57 -0.91
CA ALA A 119 2.98 9.80 -2.27
C ALA A 119 4.11 10.18 -3.24
N GLU A 120 5.08 10.97 -2.79
CA GLU A 120 6.28 11.35 -3.55
C GLU A 120 7.29 10.21 -3.70
N GLY A 121 7.18 9.15 -2.90
CA GLY A 121 8.14 8.04 -2.91
C GLY A 121 9.46 8.37 -2.23
N SER A 122 9.46 9.33 -1.33
CA SER A 122 10.62 9.72 -0.52
C SER A 122 10.82 8.78 0.66
N MET A 123 9.74 8.22 1.21
CA MET A 123 9.72 7.27 2.33
C MET A 123 8.98 5.99 1.94
N TYR A 124 9.46 4.84 2.44
CA TYR A 124 8.88 3.52 2.22
C TYR A 124 8.48 2.89 3.56
N PRO A 125 7.18 2.89 3.90
CA PRO A 125 6.68 2.25 5.11
C PRO A 125 6.94 0.75 5.12
N VAL A 126 7.35 0.23 6.27
CA VAL A 126 7.55 -1.20 6.51
C VAL A 126 6.58 -1.69 7.58
N ILE A 127 5.82 -2.72 7.25
CA ILE A 127 4.74 -3.30 8.06
C ILE A 127 4.97 -4.81 8.18
N CYS A 128 4.62 -5.38 9.33
CA CYS A 128 4.73 -6.83 9.57
C CYS A 128 3.36 -7.51 9.58
N THR A 129 3.28 -8.74 9.03
CA THR A 129 2.04 -9.51 8.95
C THR A 129 2.27 -11.02 9.03
N SER A 130 1.19 -11.75 9.32
CA SER A 130 1.04 -13.15 8.97
C SER A 130 -0.28 -13.33 8.21
N GLY A 131 -0.20 -13.45 6.88
CA GLY A 131 -1.38 -13.68 6.05
C GLY A 131 -2.04 -15.03 6.32
N LEU A 132 -1.25 -16.06 6.70
CA LEU A 132 -1.79 -17.39 7.01
C LEU A 132 -2.65 -17.39 8.28
N LYS A 133 -2.22 -16.63 9.31
CA LYS A 133 -2.91 -16.54 10.60
C LYS A 133 -3.85 -15.32 10.69
N ASP A 134 -4.07 -14.59 9.61
CA ASP A 134 -4.85 -13.33 9.60
C ASP A 134 -4.43 -12.35 10.71
N MET A 135 -3.11 -12.21 10.93
CA MET A 135 -2.54 -11.27 11.89
C MET A 135 -1.90 -10.08 11.17
N GLY A 136 -2.30 -8.87 11.52
CA GLY A 136 -1.83 -7.62 10.89
C GLY A 136 -2.53 -7.23 9.59
N ILE A 137 -3.30 -8.12 8.95
CA ILE A 137 -3.92 -7.86 7.63
C ILE A 137 -4.94 -6.72 7.69
N ARG A 138 -5.81 -6.69 8.72
CA ARG A 138 -6.79 -5.60 8.87
C ARG A 138 -6.11 -4.25 9.07
N ARG A 139 -5.02 -4.21 9.83
CA ARG A 139 -4.26 -2.97 10.05
C ARG A 139 -3.52 -2.54 8.77
N LEU A 140 -2.96 -3.50 8.02
CA LEU A 140 -2.39 -3.21 6.70
C LEU A 140 -3.42 -2.59 5.76
N MET A 141 -4.63 -3.13 5.68
CA MET A 141 -5.70 -2.58 4.84
C MET A 141 -6.12 -1.17 5.30
N GLY A 142 -6.26 -0.96 6.62
CA GLY A 142 -6.51 0.37 7.18
C GLY A 142 -5.40 1.35 6.84
N PHE A 143 -4.15 0.95 7.05
CA PHE A 143 -2.96 1.74 6.71
C PHE A 143 -2.94 2.15 5.22
N LEU A 144 -3.21 1.21 4.31
CA LEU A 144 -3.28 1.53 2.89
C LEU A 144 -4.38 2.56 2.59
N GLY A 145 -5.56 2.42 3.21
CA GLY A 145 -6.64 3.39 3.06
C GLY A 145 -6.32 4.77 3.63
N GLU A 146 -5.55 4.82 4.72
CA GLU A 146 -5.11 6.06 5.37
C GLU A 146 -4.00 6.77 4.59
N MET A 147 -3.01 6.02 4.09
CA MET A 147 -1.76 6.56 3.54
C MET A 147 -1.76 6.76 2.03
N THR A 148 -2.60 6.02 1.28
CA THR A 148 -2.58 6.17 -0.18
C THR A 148 -3.51 7.27 -0.65
N PRO A 149 -3.07 8.11 -1.62
CA PRO A 149 -3.97 9.07 -2.22
C PRO A 149 -5.13 8.37 -2.93
N SER A 150 -6.28 9.00 -2.94
CA SER A 150 -7.39 8.57 -3.79
C SER A 150 -7.03 8.73 -5.28
N VAL A 151 -7.81 8.11 -6.16
CA VAL A 151 -7.59 8.24 -7.62
C VAL A 151 -7.68 9.70 -8.09
N ALA A 152 -8.49 10.52 -7.41
CA ALA A 152 -8.64 11.94 -7.72
C ALA A 152 -7.42 12.78 -7.32
N GLU A 153 -6.73 12.38 -6.25
CA GLU A 153 -5.54 13.05 -5.69
C GLU A 153 -4.23 12.52 -6.23
N ALA A 154 -4.24 11.28 -6.74
CA ALA A 154 -3.04 10.64 -7.28
C ALA A 154 -2.48 11.43 -8.48
N PRO A 155 -1.14 11.40 -8.70
CA PRO A 155 -0.54 12.00 -9.89
C PRO A 155 -1.21 11.45 -11.16
N LYS A 156 -1.65 12.37 -12.02
CA LYS A 156 -2.32 11.99 -13.27
C LYS A 156 -1.33 11.37 -14.24
N PRO A 157 -1.66 10.24 -14.86
CA PRO A 157 -0.86 9.68 -15.93
C PRO A 157 -0.75 10.67 -17.09
N ILE A 158 0.38 10.63 -17.76
CA ILE A 158 0.65 11.49 -18.92
C ILE A 158 0.78 10.59 -20.14
N THR A 159 0.07 10.96 -21.24
CA THR A 159 0.19 10.29 -22.52
C THR A 159 1.53 10.59 -23.20
N VAL A 160 1.88 9.84 -24.23
CA VAL A 160 3.08 10.13 -25.08
C VAL A 160 3.04 11.55 -25.70
N ASP A 161 1.84 12.12 -25.90
CA ASP A 161 1.63 13.47 -26.41
C ASP A 161 1.64 14.54 -25.30
N ALA A 162 2.12 14.21 -24.10
CA ALA A 162 2.20 15.08 -22.92
C ALA A 162 0.83 15.61 -22.43
N LYS A 163 -0.25 14.87 -22.66
CA LYS A 163 -1.58 15.20 -22.13
C LYS A 163 -1.85 14.44 -20.85
N GLU A 164 -2.36 15.13 -19.84
CA GLU A 164 -2.84 14.50 -18.61
C GLU A 164 -4.10 13.65 -18.87
N VAL A 165 -4.13 12.46 -18.27
CA VAL A 165 -5.30 11.58 -18.30
C VAL A 165 -6.06 11.74 -16.99
N THR A 166 -7.26 12.28 -17.07
CA THR A 166 -8.13 12.41 -15.89
C THR A 166 -9.04 11.18 -15.80
N PRO A 167 -9.22 10.59 -14.62
CA PRO A 167 -10.08 9.43 -14.42
C PRO A 167 -11.56 9.85 -14.45
N ASP A 168 -12.04 10.24 -15.62
CA ASP A 168 -13.44 10.63 -15.90
C ASP A 168 -14.16 9.47 -16.59
N PRO A 169 -15.17 8.84 -15.95
CA PRO A 169 -15.93 7.74 -16.55
C PRO A 169 -16.70 8.10 -17.83
N ALA A 170 -16.99 9.39 -18.05
CA ALA A 170 -17.72 9.87 -19.24
C ALA A 170 -16.83 10.17 -20.45
N ALA A 171 -15.52 10.23 -20.24
CA ALA A 171 -14.56 10.51 -21.32
C ALA A 171 -14.35 9.28 -22.24
N PRO A 172 -13.67 9.45 -23.40
CA PRO A 172 -13.29 8.32 -24.25
C PRO A 172 -12.47 7.28 -23.48
N ALA A 173 -12.84 6.00 -23.62
CA ALA A 173 -12.23 4.94 -22.83
C ALA A 173 -10.76 4.68 -23.20
N SER A 174 -9.91 4.59 -22.20
CA SER A 174 -8.53 4.11 -22.32
C SER A 174 -8.15 3.22 -21.15
N ALA A 175 -7.37 2.17 -21.41
CA ALA A 175 -6.92 1.24 -20.40
C ALA A 175 -5.44 0.90 -20.58
N PHE A 176 -4.78 0.62 -19.48
CA PHE A 176 -3.41 0.14 -19.44
C PHE A 176 -3.39 -1.33 -19.02
N ILE A 177 -2.86 -2.20 -19.88
CA ILE A 177 -2.66 -3.61 -19.57
C ILE A 177 -1.31 -3.74 -18.86
N PHE A 178 -1.34 -4.16 -17.61
CA PHE A 178 -0.13 -4.30 -16.78
C PHE A 178 0.32 -5.74 -16.59
N LYS A 179 -0.52 -6.71 -16.94
CA LYS A 179 -0.19 -8.14 -16.83
C LYS A 179 -1.01 -8.95 -17.82
N THR A 180 -0.38 -9.92 -18.46
CA THR A 180 -1.03 -10.98 -19.25
C THR A 180 -0.64 -12.34 -18.68
N SER A 181 -1.60 -13.25 -18.54
CA SER A 181 -1.37 -14.64 -18.17
C SER A 181 -2.13 -15.56 -19.11
N VAL A 182 -1.55 -16.72 -19.40
CA VAL A 182 -2.23 -17.80 -20.13
C VAL A 182 -2.82 -18.76 -19.12
N GLU A 183 -4.11 -18.95 -19.18
CA GLU A 183 -4.81 -19.84 -18.25
C GLU A 183 -5.41 -21.05 -18.96
N PRO A 184 -5.30 -22.25 -18.36
CA PRO A 184 -5.91 -23.44 -18.90
C PRO A 184 -7.42 -23.23 -19.11
N HIS A 185 -7.94 -23.62 -20.28
CA HIS A 185 -9.35 -23.56 -20.69
C HIS A 185 -9.94 -22.17 -20.94
N ILE A 186 -9.21 -21.09 -20.66
CA ILE A 186 -9.66 -19.70 -20.88
C ILE A 186 -8.84 -19.03 -21.97
N GLY A 187 -7.54 -19.35 -22.05
CA GLY A 187 -6.61 -18.69 -22.97
C GLY A 187 -5.95 -17.47 -22.33
N ASP A 188 -5.72 -16.44 -23.13
CA ASP A 188 -5.07 -15.22 -22.70
C ASP A 188 -5.99 -14.37 -21.81
N VAL A 189 -5.53 -14.10 -20.61
CA VAL A 189 -6.20 -13.23 -19.62
C VAL A 189 -5.36 -11.98 -19.43
N ASN A 190 -5.94 -10.83 -19.75
CA ASN A 190 -5.30 -9.53 -19.62
C ASN A 190 -5.82 -8.80 -18.38
N TYR A 191 -4.91 -8.47 -17.45
CA TYR A 191 -5.20 -7.62 -16.31
C TYR A 191 -4.92 -6.17 -16.69
N PHE A 192 -5.91 -5.32 -16.47
CA PHE A 192 -5.85 -3.94 -16.89
C PHE A 192 -6.38 -2.97 -15.85
N LYS A 193 -6.00 -1.72 -15.98
CA LYS A 193 -6.58 -0.58 -15.25
C LYS A 193 -7.22 0.36 -16.27
N VAL A 194 -8.48 0.72 -16.03
CA VAL A 194 -9.14 1.77 -16.83
C VAL A 194 -8.59 3.10 -16.35
N MET A 195 -7.93 3.82 -17.24
CA MET A 195 -7.32 5.10 -16.95
C MET A 195 -8.29 6.26 -17.14
N GLN A 196 -9.22 6.10 -18.10
CA GLN A 196 -10.21 7.10 -18.49
C GLN A 196 -11.39 6.39 -19.15
N GLY A 197 -12.60 6.94 -19.03
CA GLY A 197 -13.80 6.41 -19.66
C GLY A 197 -14.35 5.16 -18.97
N THR A 198 -15.19 4.43 -19.67
CA THR A 198 -15.81 3.17 -19.25
C THR A 198 -15.68 2.15 -20.36
N LEU A 199 -15.17 0.96 -20.04
CA LEU A 199 -15.11 -0.19 -20.93
C LEU A 199 -16.27 -1.13 -20.67
N ARG A 200 -16.88 -1.67 -21.72
CA ARG A 200 -18.00 -2.61 -21.66
C ARG A 200 -17.68 -3.92 -22.37
N THR A 201 -18.30 -4.98 -21.91
CA THR A 201 -18.30 -6.25 -22.65
C THR A 201 -18.89 -6.02 -24.05
N GLY A 202 -18.16 -6.47 -25.08
CA GLY A 202 -18.56 -6.28 -26.48
C GLY A 202 -17.99 -5.05 -27.16
N ASP A 203 -17.30 -4.16 -26.43
CA ASP A 203 -16.68 -2.98 -27.03
C ASP A 203 -15.54 -3.36 -27.97
N ASP A 204 -15.41 -2.60 -29.07
CA ASP A 204 -14.27 -2.66 -29.97
C ASP A 204 -13.23 -1.63 -29.50
N VAL A 205 -12.01 -2.10 -29.23
CA VAL A 205 -10.88 -1.29 -28.79
C VAL A 205 -9.73 -1.36 -29.77
N VAL A 206 -8.81 -0.42 -29.69
CA VAL A 206 -7.60 -0.40 -30.51
C VAL A 206 -6.40 -0.68 -29.60
N ASN A 207 -5.65 -1.74 -29.94
CA ASN A 207 -4.34 -1.97 -29.37
C ASN A 207 -3.37 -0.96 -29.99
N VAL A 208 -2.96 0.03 -29.21
CA VAL A 208 -2.17 1.17 -29.71
C VAL A 208 -0.80 0.74 -30.21
N ASP A 209 -0.16 -0.23 -29.51
CA ASP A 209 1.19 -0.70 -29.87
C ASP A 209 1.20 -1.47 -31.20
N ARG A 210 0.13 -2.20 -31.49
CA ARG A 210 0.02 -3.04 -32.68
C ARG A 210 -0.83 -2.40 -33.81
N GLY A 211 -1.59 -1.36 -33.49
CA GLY A 211 -2.53 -0.75 -34.42
C GLY A 211 -3.71 -1.67 -34.79
N THR A 212 -3.97 -2.72 -34.04
CA THR A 212 -4.99 -3.72 -34.31
C THR A 212 -6.29 -3.42 -33.57
N LYS A 213 -7.43 -3.72 -34.22
CA LYS A 213 -8.72 -3.71 -33.53
C LYS A 213 -8.93 -5.02 -32.82
N GLU A 214 -9.35 -4.94 -31.57
CA GLU A 214 -9.64 -6.08 -30.71
C GLU A 214 -11.02 -5.89 -30.10
N ARG A 215 -11.72 -6.99 -29.83
CA ARG A 215 -13.04 -6.94 -29.18
C ARG A 215 -12.95 -7.50 -27.79
N ILE A 216 -13.52 -6.77 -26.83
CA ILE A 216 -13.65 -7.22 -25.44
C ILE A 216 -14.72 -8.32 -25.38
N SER A 217 -14.29 -9.56 -25.20
CA SER A 217 -15.21 -10.71 -25.15
C SER A 217 -15.95 -10.80 -23.81
N GLN A 218 -15.22 -10.57 -22.72
CA GLN A 218 -15.75 -10.67 -21.36
C GLN A 218 -14.92 -9.83 -20.40
N LEU A 219 -15.58 -9.22 -19.43
CA LEU A 219 -14.95 -8.50 -18.30
C LEU A 219 -15.19 -9.23 -17.00
N TYR A 220 -14.19 -9.23 -16.11
CA TYR A 220 -14.26 -9.84 -14.80
C TYR A 220 -13.69 -8.92 -13.73
N SER A 221 -14.34 -8.88 -12.58
CA SER A 221 -13.72 -8.47 -11.33
C SER A 221 -13.06 -9.69 -10.69
N VAL A 222 -11.80 -9.54 -10.24
CA VAL A 222 -11.00 -10.67 -9.75
C VAL A 222 -10.57 -10.42 -8.30
N ALA A 223 -10.86 -11.39 -7.44
CA ALA A 223 -10.37 -11.43 -6.06
C ALA A 223 -9.72 -12.80 -5.79
N GLY A 224 -8.40 -12.87 -5.85
CA GLY A 224 -7.67 -14.12 -5.75
C GLY A 224 -8.04 -15.08 -6.89
N SER A 225 -8.60 -16.26 -6.56
CA SER A 225 -9.09 -17.25 -7.54
C SER A 225 -10.54 -17.03 -7.97
N ILE A 226 -11.25 -16.10 -7.31
CA ILE A 226 -12.66 -15.83 -7.58
C ILE A 226 -12.76 -14.81 -8.72
N ARG A 227 -13.56 -15.14 -9.73
CA ARG A 227 -13.88 -14.27 -10.86
C ARG A 227 -15.38 -14.03 -10.92
N VAL A 228 -15.77 -12.80 -10.96
CA VAL A 228 -17.17 -12.38 -11.09
C VAL A 228 -17.30 -11.65 -12.42
N PRO A 229 -18.16 -12.16 -13.35
CA PRO A 229 -18.44 -11.42 -14.58
C PRO A 229 -19.03 -10.05 -14.26
N VAL A 230 -18.61 -9.04 -15.02
CA VAL A 230 -19.14 -7.68 -14.94
C VAL A 230 -19.43 -7.18 -16.35
N ASP A 231 -20.44 -6.32 -16.48
CA ASP A 231 -20.84 -5.77 -17.77
C ASP A 231 -19.97 -4.60 -18.19
N GLU A 232 -19.50 -3.82 -17.20
CA GLU A 232 -18.68 -2.64 -17.43
C GLU A 232 -17.66 -2.41 -16.31
N VAL A 233 -16.57 -1.69 -16.63
CA VAL A 233 -15.54 -1.21 -15.71
C VAL A 233 -15.24 0.25 -16.05
N ALA A 234 -15.44 1.14 -15.09
CA ALA A 234 -15.17 2.57 -15.23
C ALA A 234 -13.76 2.94 -14.74
N ALA A 235 -13.30 4.13 -15.10
CA ALA A 235 -12.08 4.73 -14.58
C ALA A 235 -12.21 5.05 -13.09
N GLY A 236 -11.17 4.76 -12.32
CA GLY A 236 -11.11 5.06 -10.90
C GLY A 236 -10.89 3.88 -10.00
#